data_21b667a8e84826af5d3ba5e44619fc31
#
_entry.id   21b667a8e84826af5d3ba5e44619fc31
#
_cell.length_a   1.000
_cell.length_b   1.000
_cell.length_c   1.000
_cell.angle_alpha   90.00
_cell.angle_beta   90.00
_cell.angle_gamma   90.00
#
_symmetry.space_group_name_H-M   'P 1'
#
loop_
_entity.id
_entity.type
_entity.pdbx_description
1 polymer ?
#
loop_
_entity_poly.entity_id
_entity_poly.type
_entity_poly.pdbx_seq_one_letter_code
_entity_poly.pdbx_strand_id
1 'polypeptide(L)'
;MRCAMKRRIETVAAMVLVLALTACGEQGTGAGTDAQVQEQQGTEEQDKTAGKEEEASEDKTSQDDAGADGEKTEEELREETENQREIEVYSSNEDATGFVTTLAVIPDLTAANILNELAYKNVIPEDITANSCKLKEEGGKRLLDVDLSGNFAEYLGSQGTSGEMLTMGSVCNTFLKAYVCDGIKITVDGSMLTTGHAEYDGYQEFMESAR
;
A
#
# COMPACT_ATOMS: atom_id res chain seq x y z
N MET A 1 32.52 -41.76 -2.89
CA MET A 1 31.66 -42.08 -1.73
C MET A 1 30.29 -41.46 -1.95
N ARG A 2 29.30 -42.34 -2.20
CA ARG A 2 27.92 -41.89 -2.50
C ARG A 2 27.12 -41.92 -1.19
N CYS A 3 26.63 -40.79 -0.72
CA CYS A 3 25.76 -40.73 0.44
C CYS A 3 24.31 -40.67 -0.05
N ALA A 4 23.56 -41.72 0.22
CA ALA A 4 22.17 -41.85 -0.15
C ALA A 4 21.28 -41.18 0.92
N MET A 5 20.54 -40.19 0.55
CA MET A 5 19.60 -39.49 1.41
C MET A 5 18.23 -40.19 1.33
N LYS A 6 17.86 -40.87 2.41
CA LYS A 6 16.57 -41.58 2.59
C LYS A 6 15.43 -40.56 2.72
N ARG A 7 14.52 -40.55 1.77
CA ARG A 7 13.21 -39.88 1.88
C ARG A 7 12.33 -40.71 2.83
N ARG A 8 11.87 -40.08 3.91
CA ARG A 8 10.75 -40.59 4.72
C ARG A 8 9.47 -39.93 4.21
N ILE A 9 8.60 -40.79 3.68
CA ILE A 9 7.25 -40.46 3.34
C ILE A 9 6.44 -40.74 4.61
N GLU A 10 5.85 -39.71 5.22
CA GLU A 10 4.86 -39.88 6.27
C GLU A 10 3.49 -39.59 5.66
N THR A 11 2.70 -40.66 5.58
CA THR A 11 1.29 -40.65 5.24
C THR A 11 0.51 -40.20 6.46
N VAL A 12 -0.21 -39.09 6.36
CA VAL A 12 -1.20 -38.67 7.35
C VAL A 12 -2.60 -38.93 6.80
N ALA A 13 -3.32 -39.73 7.59
CA ALA A 13 -4.66 -40.23 7.31
C ALA A 13 -5.75 -39.14 7.37
N ALA A 14 -6.66 -39.22 6.45
CA ALA A 14 -7.89 -38.47 6.39
C ALA A 14 -8.82 -38.77 7.60
N MET A 15 -9.31 -37.73 8.23
CA MET A 15 -10.42 -37.81 9.17
C MET A 15 -11.57 -36.93 8.67
N VAL A 16 -12.56 -37.57 8.08
CA VAL A 16 -13.83 -37.00 7.67
C VAL A 16 -14.70 -36.88 8.92
N LEU A 17 -15.11 -35.67 9.26
CA LEU A 17 -16.17 -35.45 10.25
C LEU A 17 -17.38 -34.80 9.55
N VAL A 18 -18.42 -35.58 9.38
CA VAL A 18 -19.75 -35.16 8.95
C VAL A 18 -20.52 -34.70 10.18
N LEU A 19 -21.03 -33.48 10.18
CA LEU A 19 -22.05 -33.06 11.14
C LEU A 19 -23.20 -32.37 10.44
N ALA A 20 -24.37 -32.92 10.72
CA ALA A 20 -25.64 -32.70 10.10
C ALA A 20 -26.33 -31.39 10.53
N LEU A 21 -27.19 -30.95 9.63
CA LEU A 21 -28.26 -29.96 9.69
C LEU A 21 -29.12 -29.98 10.96
N THR A 22 -29.46 -28.76 11.43
CA THR A 22 -30.80 -28.52 11.98
C THR A 22 -31.32 -27.15 11.54
N ALA A 23 -32.40 -27.15 10.83
CA ALA A 23 -33.25 -26.04 10.47
C ALA A 23 -34.29 -25.77 11.56
N CYS A 24 -34.60 -24.50 11.81
CA CYS A 24 -35.87 -23.93 12.33
C CYS A 24 -35.67 -22.40 12.18
N GLY A 25 -36.39 -21.58 11.44
CA GLY A 25 -37.81 -21.54 11.25
C GLY A 25 -38.46 -20.65 12.31
N GLU A 26 -38.57 -19.27 12.08
CA GLU A 26 -39.78 -18.58 12.52
C GLU A 26 -39.91 -17.19 11.88
N GLN A 27 -41.07 -16.97 11.30
CA GLN A 27 -41.59 -15.76 10.72
C GLN A 27 -42.07 -14.81 11.83
N GLY A 28 -41.82 -13.51 11.63
CA GLY A 28 -42.46 -12.45 12.41
C GLY A 28 -42.76 -11.24 11.54
N THR A 29 -43.99 -11.17 11.11
CA THR A 29 -44.66 -10.03 10.45
C THR A 29 -44.90 -8.89 11.42
N GLY A 30 -44.63 -7.64 11.01
CA GLY A 30 -45.06 -6.45 11.73
C GLY A 30 -45.00 -5.21 10.84
N ALA A 31 -46.18 -4.80 10.42
CA ALA A 31 -46.47 -3.69 9.53
C ALA A 31 -46.57 -2.32 10.29
N GLY A 32 -46.43 -1.26 9.55
CA GLY A 32 -47.01 0.09 9.79
C GLY A 32 -45.99 1.10 10.35
N THR A 33 -45.83 2.31 9.95
CA THR A 33 -46.77 3.29 9.39
C THR A 33 -45.95 4.51 8.96
N ASP A 34 -46.27 5.07 7.81
CA ASP A 34 -46.29 6.45 7.34
C ASP A 34 -45.96 7.60 8.32
N ALA A 35 -45.18 8.58 7.85
CA ALA A 35 -45.60 9.95 7.62
C ALA A 35 -44.41 10.92 7.39
N GLN A 36 -44.42 11.54 6.25
CA GLN A 36 -44.50 12.97 5.87
C GLN A 36 -43.19 13.78 5.89
N VAL A 37 -42.70 14.05 4.71
CA VAL A 37 -42.64 15.32 3.92
C VAL A 37 -42.63 16.60 4.76
N GLN A 38 -41.58 17.38 4.61
CA GLN A 38 -41.62 18.82 4.55
C GLN A 38 -40.46 19.38 3.72
N GLU A 39 -40.81 19.88 2.55
CA GLU A 39 -40.10 20.90 1.78
C GLU A 39 -40.05 22.20 2.56
N GLN A 40 -38.96 22.94 2.49
CA GLN A 40 -39.00 24.39 2.48
C GLN A 40 -37.90 24.96 1.59
N GLN A 41 -38.37 25.62 0.56
CA GLN A 41 -37.68 26.58 -0.30
C GLN A 41 -37.50 27.93 0.43
N GLY A 42 -36.53 28.71 -0.04
CA GLY A 42 -36.40 30.15 0.23
C GLY A 42 -34.99 30.59 -0.14
N THR A 43 -34.76 31.04 -1.37
CA THR A 43 -34.88 32.37 -1.99
C THR A 43 -33.70 33.29 -1.65
N GLU A 44 -32.84 33.52 -2.69
CA GLU A 44 -32.33 34.76 -3.31
C GLU A 44 -31.98 35.95 -2.41
N GLU A 45 -30.80 36.54 -2.65
CA GLU A 45 -30.52 37.85 -3.27
C GLU A 45 -29.02 38.12 -3.29
N GLN A 46 -28.45 38.30 -4.40
CA GLN A 46 -27.79 39.41 -5.10
C GLN A 46 -27.36 40.58 -4.21
N ASP A 47 -26.09 40.99 -4.25
CA ASP A 47 -25.71 42.35 -4.57
C ASP A 47 -24.33 42.49 -5.19
N LYS A 48 -24.28 43.39 -6.19
CA LYS A 48 -23.15 43.81 -7.01
C LYS A 48 -22.49 45.05 -6.41
N THR A 49 -21.17 45.19 -6.63
CA THR A 49 -20.47 46.43 -7.02
C THR A 49 -18.99 46.10 -7.20
N ALA A 50 -18.36 46.17 -8.28
CA ALA A 50 -18.01 47.21 -9.27
C ALA A 50 -17.08 48.31 -8.70
N GLY A 51 -15.90 48.42 -9.33
CA GLY A 51 -14.98 49.57 -9.25
C GLY A 51 -13.53 49.08 -9.34
N LYS A 52 -12.92 49.04 -10.45
CA LYS A 52 -12.36 49.97 -11.45
C LYS A 52 -10.96 50.49 -11.08
N GLU A 53 -10.00 50.11 -11.96
CA GLU A 53 -8.89 50.87 -12.61
C GLU A 53 -7.84 51.52 -11.68
N GLU A 54 -6.58 51.60 -11.95
CA GLU A 54 -5.58 51.74 -13.04
C GLU A 54 -4.23 51.85 -12.33
N GLU A 55 -3.07 51.73 -12.77
CA GLU A 55 -2.30 51.70 -13.99
C GLU A 55 -0.82 51.40 -13.65
N ALA A 56 -0.18 50.77 -14.57
CA ALA A 56 1.16 50.76 -15.04
C ALA A 56 2.36 51.35 -14.21
N SER A 57 3.42 50.63 -14.08
CA SER A 57 4.78 51.12 -14.42
C SER A 57 5.71 49.96 -14.73
N GLU A 58 6.32 50.05 -15.88
CA GLU A 58 7.43 49.24 -16.39
C GLU A 58 8.70 49.47 -15.55
N ASP A 59 9.49 48.44 -15.27
CA ASP A 59 10.93 48.52 -15.56
C ASP A 59 11.56 47.14 -15.78
N LYS A 60 12.39 47.10 -16.81
CA LYS A 60 13.16 45.96 -17.30
C LYS A 60 14.36 45.74 -16.35
N THR A 61 14.61 44.49 -16.01
CA THR A 61 16.01 44.02 -15.99
C THR A 61 16.02 42.51 -16.27
N SER A 62 16.55 42.20 -17.45
CA SER A 62 16.94 40.86 -17.86
C SER A 62 18.11 40.42 -16.97
N GLN A 63 17.99 39.25 -16.34
CA GLN A 63 19.14 38.44 -16.00
C GLN A 63 18.84 37.03 -16.42
N ASP A 64 19.55 36.63 -17.47
CA ASP A 64 19.72 35.24 -17.89
C ASP A 64 20.35 34.48 -16.72
N ASP A 65 19.58 33.62 -16.07
CA ASP A 65 20.13 32.55 -15.26
C ASP A 65 20.16 31.31 -16.14
N ALA A 66 21.33 31.07 -16.73
CA ALA A 66 21.66 29.87 -17.46
C ALA A 66 21.55 28.71 -16.49
N GLY A 67 20.52 27.86 -16.70
CA GLY A 67 20.42 26.55 -16.08
C GLY A 67 21.74 25.81 -16.29
N ALA A 68 22.46 25.57 -15.22
CA ALA A 68 23.56 24.63 -15.19
C ALA A 68 22.95 23.23 -15.35
N ASP A 69 22.88 22.80 -16.59
CA ASP A 69 22.75 21.39 -16.95
C ASP A 69 24.08 20.75 -16.51
N GLY A 70 24.07 20.19 -15.30
CA GLY A 70 25.22 19.50 -14.73
C GLY A 70 25.43 18.21 -15.50
N GLU A 71 26.27 18.24 -16.50
CA GLU A 71 26.76 17.07 -17.21
C GLU A 71 27.44 16.15 -16.20
N LYS A 72 26.77 15.04 -15.83
CA LYS A 72 27.31 14.02 -14.91
C LYS A 72 28.54 13.39 -15.54
N THR A 73 29.56 13.15 -14.75
CA THR A 73 30.78 12.49 -15.20
C THR A 73 30.50 11.00 -15.51
N GLU A 74 31.30 10.39 -16.37
CA GLU A 74 31.20 8.95 -16.68
C GLU A 74 31.35 8.07 -15.43
N GLU A 75 32.05 8.55 -14.41
CA GLU A 75 32.27 7.86 -13.15
C GLU A 75 31.01 7.91 -12.27
N GLU A 76 30.31 9.06 -12.18
CA GLU A 76 29.04 9.21 -11.51
C GLU A 76 27.94 8.36 -12.17
N LEU A 77 27.92 8.29 -13.50
CA LEU A 77 26.98 7.44 -14.26
C LEU A 77 27.26 5.95 -14.02
N ARG A 78 28.51 5.55 -13.83
CA ARG A 78 28.87 4.16 -13.51
C ARG A 78 28.48 3.78 -12.09
N GLU A 79 28.72 4.63 -11.10
CA GLU A 79 28.32 4.38 -9.72
C GLU A 79 26.80 4.30 -9.58
N GLU A 80 26.04 5.15 -10.28
CA GLU A 80 24.59 5.06 -10.33
C GLU A 80 24.08 3.75 -10.96
N THR A 81 24.78 3.22 -11.95
CA THR A 81 24.39 1.97 -12.63
C THR A 81 24.74 0.73 -11.80
N GLU A 82 25.84 0.74 -11.05
CA GLU A 82 26.26 -0.40 -10.21
C GLU A 82 25.37 -0.64 -9.01
N ASN A 83 24.68 0.39 -8.52
CA ASN A 83 23.77 0.30 -7.37
C ASN A 83 22.32 -0.03 -7.73
N GLN A 84 21.96 0.03 -9.02
CA GLN A 84 20.60 -0.27 -9.46
C GLN A 84 20.17 -1.68 -9.07
N ARG A 85 18.92 -1.80 -8.60
CA ARG A 85 18.28 -3.05 -8.22
C ARG A 85 17.00 -3.24 -9.01
N GLU A 86 16.83 -4.41 -9.61
CA GLU A 86 15.54 -4.84 -10.13
C GLU A 86 14.72 -5.45 -9.00
N ILE A 87 13.49 -4.99 -8.84
CA ILE A 87 12.54 -5.47 -7.84
C ILE A 87 11.22 -5.89 -8.50
N GLU A 88 10.52 -6.82 -7.86
CA GLU A 88 9.13 -7.17 -8.20
C GLU A 88 8.18 -6.28 -7.41
N VAL A 89 7.36 -5.48 -8.11
CA VAL A 89 6.32 -4.64 -7.50
C VAL A 89 4.98 -5.32 -7.67
N TYR A 90 4.32 -5.59 -6.57
CA TYR A 90 2.99 -6.20 -6.52
C TYR A 90 1.92 -5.12 -6.52
N SER A 91 0.85 -5.35 -7.27
CA SER A 91 -0.35 -4.51 -7.28
C SER A 91 -1.59 -5.38 -7.45
N SER A 92 -2.77 -4.84 -7.16
CA SER A 92 -4.04 -5.53 -7.44
C SER A 92 -4.19 -5.78 -8.94
N ASN A 93 -4.77 -6.93 -9.31
CA ASN A 93 -5.23 -7.17 -10.67
C ASN A 93 -6.49 -6.34 -10.98
N GLU A 94 -6.87 -6.25 -12.27
CA GLU A 94 -8.01 -5.44 -12.72
C GLU A 94 -9.35 -5.84 -12.08
N ASP A 95 -9.53 -7.12 -11.77
CA ASP A 95 -10.75 -7.66 -11.15
C ASP A 95 -10.76 -7.54 -9.62
N ALA A 96 -9.71 -6.99 -9.02
CA ALA A 96 -9.52 -6.89 -7.57
C ALA A 96 -9.67 -8.24 -6.83
N THR A 97 -9.21 -9.33 -7.44
CA THR A 97 -9.28 -10.70 -6.92
C THR A 97 -7.93 -11.26 -6.50
N GLY A 98 -6.84 -10.56 -6.80
CA GLY A 98 -5.50 -11.02 -6.48
C GLY A 98 -4.43 -10.03 -6.92
N PHE A 99 -3.20 -10.54 -7.04
CA PHE A 99 -2.04 -9.73 -7.34
C PHE A 99 -1.50 -9.97 -8.74
N VAL A 100 -0.98 -8.92 -9.35
CA VAL A 100 -0.10 -8.94 -10.50
C VAL A 100 1.26 -8.39 -10.12
N THR A 101 2.29 -8.81 -10.84
CA THR A 101 3.67 -8.41 -10.58
C THR A 101 4.22 -7.67 -11.78
N THR A 102 4.91 -6.55 -11.54
CA THR A 102 5.67 -5.81 -12.55
C THR A 102 7.10 -5.63 -12.08
N LEU A 103 8.05 -5.67 -13.01
CA LEU A 103 9.45 -5.37 -12.70
C LEU A 103 9.66 -3.85 -12.70
N ALA A 104 10.45 -3.37 -11.75
CA ALA A 104 10.90 -2.00 -11.64
C ALA A 104 12.40 -1.96 -11.32
N VAL A 105 13.09 -0.93 -11.78
CA VAL A 105 14.50 -0.69 -11.46
C VAL A 105 14.61 0.51 -10.54
N ILE A 106 15.16 0.31 -9.36
CA ILE A 106 15.37 1.35 -8.36
C ILE A 106 16.85 1.67 -8.20
N PRO A 107 17.22 2.92 -7.86
CA PRO A 107 18.64 3.31 -7.74
C PRO A 107 19.39 2.50 -6.69
N ASP A 108 18.73 2.26 -5.55
CA ASP A 108 19.24 1.49 -4.42
C ASP A 108 18.08 0.85 -3.64
N LEU A 109 18.38 -0.21 -2.89
CA LEU A 109 17.36 -0.93 -2.11
C LEU A 109 17.08 -0.19 -0.79
N THR A 110 16.18 0.79 -0.85
CA THR A 110 15.67 1.54 0.30
C THR A 110 14.15 1.43 0.38
N ALA A 111 13.60 1.62 1.59
CA ALA A 111 12.15 1.67 1.77
C ALA A 111 11.51 2.81 0.97
N ALA A 112 12.19 3.97 0.90
CA ALA A 112 11.70 5.12 0.14
C ALA A 112 11.55 4.80 -1.36
N ASN A 113 12.55 4.17 -1.97
CA ASN A 113 12.48 3.81 -3.39
C ASN A 113 11.41 2.74 -3.67
N ILE A 114 11.20 1.79 -2.75
CA ILE A 114 10.10 0.82 -2.88
C ILE A 114 8.75 1.51 -2.76
N LEU A 115 8.56 2.43 -1.81
CA LEU A 115 7.31 3.18 -1.65
C LEU A 115 7.03 4.07 -2.87
N ASN A 116 8.05 4.70 -3.45
CA ASN A 116 7.92 5.48 -4.69
C ASN A 116 7.42 4.61 -5.85
N GLU A 117 7.92 3.38 -5.99
CA GLU A 117 7.44 2.46 -7.02
C GLU A 117 6.00 1.99 -6.76
N LEU A 118 5.64 1.71 -5.50
CA LEU A 118 4.26 1.38 -5.12
C LEU A 118 3.31 2.56 -5.41
N ALA A 119 3.73 3.79 -5.14
CA ALA A 119 2.97 5.00 -5.47
C ALA A 119 2.85 5.20 -6.99
N TYR A 120 3.94 5.04 -7.74
CA TYR A 120 3.92 5.09 -9.20
C TYR A 120 2.96 4.07 -9.84
N LYS A 121 2.78 2.91 -9.20
CA LYS A 121 1.80 1.89 -9.60
C LYS A 121 0.40 2.14 -9.02
N ASN A 122 0.16 3.26 -8.36
CA ASN A 122 -1.10 3.63 -7.72
C ASN A 122 -1.57 2.61 -6.65
N VAL A 123 -0.64 1.91 -6.00
CA VAL A 123 -0.93 1.03 -4.87
C VAL A 123 -1.19 1.83 -3.59
N ILE A 124 -0.40 2.89 -3.40
CA ILE A 124 -0.47 3.82 -2.26
C ILE A 124 -0.36 5.27 -2.74
N PRO A 125 -0.80 6.27 -1.97
CA PRO A 125 -0.51 7.68 -2.20
C PRO A 125 0.99 8.00 -2.16
N GLU A 126 1.40 9.06 -2.89
CA GLU A 126 2.79 9.51 -2.98
C GLU A 126 3.33 10.11 -1.68
N ASP A 127 2.47 10.56 -0.79
CA ASP A 127 2.82 11.20 0.48
C ASP A 127 3.08 10.19 1.62
N ILE A 128 2.94 8.89 1.37
CA ILE A 128 3.30 7.84 2.34
C ILE A 128 4.81 7.65 2.35
N THR A 129 5.41 7.83 3.52
CA THR A 129 6.85 7.74 3.73
C THR A 129 7.23 6.68 4.75
N ALA A 130 8.48 6.22 4.73
CA ALA A 130 9.02 5.33 5.73
C ALA A 130 9.80 6.12 6.80
N ASN A 131 9.37 6.01 8.05
CA ASN A 131 10.08 6.55 9.21
C ASN A 131 11.31 5.70 9.55
N SER A 132 11.21 4.38 9.37
CA SER A 132 12.33 3.45 9.52
C SER A 132 12.12 2.15 8.75
N CYS A 133 13.23 1.48 8.40
CA CYS A 133 13.25 0.16 7.81
C CYS A 133 14.44 -0.62 8.37
N LYS A 134 14.20 -1.75 9.02
CA LYS A 134 15.25 -2.52 9.70
C LYS A 134 15.10 -3.99 9.40
N LEU A 135 16.12 -4.55 8.79
CA LEU A 135 16.26 -6.00 8.57
C LEU A 135 16.93 -6.62 9.80
N LYS A 136 16.38 -7.75 10.28
CA LYS A 136 16.96 -8.53 11.38
C LYS A 136 16.86 -10.02 11.09
N GLU A 137 17.65 -10.79 11.81
CA GLU A 137 17.58 -12.25 11.82
C GLU A 137 17.17 -12.73 13.21
N GLU A 138 16.11 -13.52 13.28
CA GLU A 138 15.59 -14.05 14.53
C GLU A 138 15.03 -15.46 14.31
N GLY A 139 15.50 -16.41 15.11
CA GLY A 139 15.04 -17.80 15.00
C GLY A 139 15.33 -18.47 13.66
N GLY A 140 16.36 -18.00 12.94
CA GLY A 140 16.71 -18.49 11.59
C GLY A 140 15.83 -17.93 10.47
N LYS A 141 14.97 -16.98 10.78
CA LYS A 141 14.16 -16.21 9.81
C LYS A 141 14.73 -14.82 9.60
N ARG A 142 14.64 -14.32 8.38
CA ARG A 142 14.91 -12.93 8.03
C ARG A 142 13.61 -12.13 8.16
N LEU A 143 13.62 -11.17 9.06
CA LEU A 143 12.44 -10.37 9.40
C LEU A 143 12.71 -8.90 9.11
N LEU A 144 11.71 -8.22 8.55
CA LEU A 144 11.78 -6.82 8.19
C LEU A 144 10.79 -6.02 9.06
N ASP A 145 11.29 -5.04 9.82
CA ASP A 145 10.49 -4.08 10.55
C ASP A 145 10.44 -2.77 9.74
N VAL A 146 9.26 -2.35 9.32
CA VAL A 146 9.02 -1.11 8.57
C VAL A 146 8.05 -0.24 9.35
N ASP A 147 8.46 1.00 9.63
CA ASP A 147 7.59 2.00 10.25
C ASP A 147 7.23 3.05 9.19
N LEU A 148 5.93 3.21 8.94
CA LEU A 148 5.39 4.13 7.94
C LEU A 148 4.78 5.37 8.60
N SER A 149 4.60 6.43 7.83
CA SER A 149 3.90 7.65 8.24
C SER A 149 2.41 7.40 8.51
N GLY A 150 1.81 8.22 9.40
CA GLY A 150 0.45 8.07 9.93
C GLY A 150 -0.64 7.98 8.87
N ASN A 151 -0.48 8.69 7.75
CA ASN A 151 -1.42 8.70 6.64
C ASN A 151 -1.60 7.33 5.95
N PHE A 152 -0.66 6.37 6.15
CA PHE A 152 -0.85 5.01 5.63
C PHE A 152 -2.03 4.28 6.29
N ALA A 153 -2.21 4.40 7.61
CA ALA A 153 -3.34 3.79 8.31
C ALA A 153 -4.68 4.40 7.88
N GLU A 154 -4.72 5.73 7.68
CA GLU A 154 -5.89 6.45 7.20
C GLU A 154 -6.27 6.00 5.78
N TYR A 155 -5.28 5.95 4.88
CA TYR A 155 -5.49 5.48 3.52
C TYR A 155 -6.00 4.05 3.48
N LEU A 156 -5.32 3.15 4.20
CA LEU A 156 -5.66 1.72 4.24
C LEU A 156 -7.09 1.53 4.76
N GLY A 157 -7.47 2.21 5.86
CA GLY A 157 -8.81 2.15 6.44
C GLY A 157 -9.91 2.70 5.53
N SER A 158 -9.57 3.56 4.55
CA SER A 158 -10.52 4.11 3.58
C SER A 158 -10.88 3.14 2.45
N GLN A 159 -10.10 2.07 2.24
CA GLN A 159 -10.22 1.18 1.09
C GLN A 159 -11.36 0.15 1.18
N GLY A 160 -11.96 -0.03 2.36
CA GLY A 160 -12.85 -1.17 2.63
C GLY A 160 -12.08 -2.50 2.64
N THR A 161 -12.70 -3.56 3.17
CA THR A 161 -12.02 -4.82 3.51
C THR A 161 -11.22 -5.45 2.37
N SER A 162 -11.78 -5.52 1.16
CA SER A 162 -11.08 -6.14 0.02
C SER A 162 -9.94 -5.26 -0.50
N GLY A 163 -10.16 -3.95 -0.61
CA GLY A 163 -9.12 -3.01 -1.02
C GLY A 163 -7.98 -2.94 0.00
N GLU A 164 -8.30 -2.91 1.29
CA GLU A 164 -7.35 -2.97 2.37
C GLU A 164 -6.45 -4.20 2.29
N MET A 165 -7.04 -5.40 2.11
CA MET A 165 -6.30 -6.65 1.98
C MET A 165 -5.38 -6.64 0.76
N LEU A 166 -5.84 -6.13 -0.39
CA LEU A 166 -5.04 -6.07 -1.61
C LEU A 166 -3.93 -5.02 -1.51
N THR A 167 -4.21 -3.86 -0.92
CA THR A 167 -3.18 -2.83 -0.69
C THR A 167 -2.12 -3.33 0.29
N MET A 168 -2.53 -3.88 1.43
CA MET A 168 -1.61 -4.43 2.43
C MET A 168 -0.77 -5.57 1.85
N GLY A 169 -1.41 -6.50 1.10
CA GLY A 169 -0.72 -7.58 0.42
C GLY A 169 0.27 -7.10 -0.62
N SER A 170 -0.07 -6.08 -1.41
CA SER A 170 0.83 -5.48 -2.40
C SER A 170 2.07 -4.89 -1.74
N VAL A 171 1.89 -4.11 -0.67
CA VAL A 171 2.99 -3.53 0.10
C VAL A 171 3.85 -4.62 0.71
N CYS A 172 3.27 -5.56 1.47
CA CYS A 172 4.01 -6.64 2.13
C CYS A 172 4.79 -7.49 1.13
N ASN A 173 4.14 -7.95 0.05
CA ASN A 173 4.77 -8.82 -0.94
C ASN A 173 5.94 -8.14 -1.65
N THR A 174 5.81 -6.84 -2.00
CA THR A 174 6.88 -6.06 -2.62
C THR A 174 8.09 -5.98 -1.70
N PHE A 175 7.90 -5.60 -0.44
CA PHE A 175 8.99 -5.52 0.53
C PHE A 175 9.62 -6.88 0.82
N LEU A 176 8.81 -7.93 1.03
CA LEU A 176 9.30 -9.29 1.29
C LEU A 176 10.17 -9.82 0.16
N LYS A 177 9.77 -9.60 -1.09
CA LYS A 177 10.54 -10.01 -2.26
C LYS A 177 11.80 -9.19 -2.45
N ALA A 178 11.71 -7.85 -2.33
CA ALA A 178 12.85 -6.97 -2.50
C ALA A 178 13.97 -7.23 -1.48
N TYR A 179 13.62 -7.45 -0.20
CA TYR A 179 14.60 -7.73 0.87
C TYR A 179 14.88 -9.22 1.06
N VAL A 180 14.20 -10.11 0.36
CA VAL A 180 14.30 -11.58 0.50
C VAL A 180 14.05 -11.98 1.96
N CYS A 181 12.91 -11.61 2.51
CA CYS A 181 12.53 -11.82 3.92
C CYS A 181 11.43 -12.87 4.06
N ASP A 182 11.39 -13.51 5.23
CA ASP A 182 10.37 -14.49 5.61
C ASP A 182 9.14 -13.85 6.23
N GLY A 183 9.28 -12.62 6.75
CA GLY A 183 8.18 -11.87 7.37
C GLY A 183 8.45 -10.38 7.42
N ILE A 184 7.38 -9.60 7.34
CA ILE A 184 7.40 -8.13 7.49
C ILE A 184 6.43 -7.70 8.58
N LYS A 185 6.88 -6.82 9.47
CA LYS A 185 6.04 -6.12 10.43
C LYS A 185 5.93 -4.66 10.04
N ILE A 186 4.71 -4.18 9.83
CA ILE A 186 4.43 -2.78 9.54
C ILE A 186 3.88 -2.12 10.79
N THR A 187 4.49 -1.00 11.18
CA THR A 187 3.99 -0.07 12.19
C THR A 187 3.73 1.29 11.54
N VAL A 188 2.98 2.13 12.21
CA VAL A 188 2.65 3.48 11.76
C VAL A 188 2.92 4.44 12.91
N ASP A 189 3.84 5.40 12.67
CA ASP A 189 4.32 6.34 13.69
C ASP A 189 4.73 5.65 15.01
N GLY A 190 5.41 4.49 14.88
CA GLY A 190 5.87 3.66 15.99
C GLY A 190 4.80 2.82 16.69
N SER A 191 3.54 2.90 16.24
CA SER A 191 2.41 2.17 16.81
C SER A 191 2.01 0.98 15.94
N MET A 192 1.32 -0.01 16.53
CA MET A 192 0.71 -1.10 15.78
C MET A 192 -0.25 -0.56 14.73
N LEU A 193 -0.14 -1.06 13.50
CA LEU A 193 -1.06 -0.70 12.44
C LEU A 193 -2.45 -1.27 12.73
N THR A 194 -3.41 -0.38 12.87
CA THR A 194 -4.82 -0.70 13.11
C THR A 194 -5.69 0.13 12.16
N THR A 195 -6.64 -0.51 11.53
CA THR A 195 -7.68 0.14 10.72
C THR A 195 -9.05 -0.07 11.36
N GLY A 196 -10.11 0.43 10.75
CA GLY A 196 -11.47 0.13 11.20
C GLY A 196 -11.90 -1.32 10.95
N HIS A 197 -11.12 -2.09 10.18
CA HIS A 197 -11.46 -3.43 9.72
C HIS A 197 -10.53 -4.52 10.25
N ALA A 198 -9.26 -4.19 10.52
CA ALA A 198 -8.24 -5.14 10.94
C ALA A 198 -7.21 -4.55 11.89
N GLU A 199 -6.56 -5.45 12.65
CA GLU A 199 -5.37 -5.18 13.44
C GLU A 199 -4.23 -6.03 12.88
N TYR A 200 -3.11 -5.38 12.52
CA TYR A 200 -1.95 -6.04 11.94
C TYR A 200 -0.88 -6.25 13.02
N ASP A 201 -1.17 -7.19 13.92
CA ASP A 201 -0.22 -7.58 14.95
C ASP A 201 0.77 -8.63 14.43
N GLY A 202 2.05 -8.39 14.70
CA GLY A 202 3.11 -9.33 14.33
C GLY A 202 3.58 -9.25 12.88
N TYR A 203 4.27 -10.34 12.47
CA TYR A 203 4.87 -10.45 11.14
C TYR A 203 3.88 -11.03 10.15
N GLN A 204 3.69 -10.31 9.04
CA GLN A 204 2.93 -10.78 7.89
C GLN A 204 3.87 -11.60 7.00
N GLU A 205 3.41 -12.75 6.55
CA GLU A 205 4.08 -13.58 5.55
C GLU A 205 3.59 -13.19 4.15
N PHE A 206 4.19 -13.78 3.12
CA PHE A 206 3.78 -13.54 1.74
C PHE A 206 2.30 -13.90 1.54
N MET A 207 1.52 -12.96 1.01
CA MET A 207 0.11 -13.11 0.77
C MET A 207 -0.13 -13.63 -0.65
N GLU A 208 -0.67 -14.85 -0.77
CA GLU A 208 -1.10 -15.38 -2.06
C GLU A 208 -2.47 -14.81 -2.44
N SER A 209 -2.74 -14.74 -3.75
CA SER A 209 -4.09 -14.41 -4.23
C SER A 209 -5.09 -15.44 -3.72
N ALA A 210 -6.27 -15.00 -3.29
CA ALA A 210 -7.37 -15.91 -3.04
C ALA A 210 -7.72 -16.64 -4.36
N ARG A 211 -7.67 -17.97 -4.33
CA ARG A 211 -8.03 -18.81 -5.47
C ARG A 211 -9.55 -18.96 -5.56
#